data_1e6a216a16d4d5a80761b58193bab07b
#
_entry.id   1e6a216a16d4d5a80761b58193bab07b
#
_cell.length_a   1.000
_cell.length_b   1.000
_cell.length_c   1.000
_cell.angle_alpha   90.00
_cell.angle_beta   90.00
_cell.angle_gamma   90.00
#
_symmetry.space_group_name_H-M   'P 1'
#
loop_
_entity.id
_entity.type
_entity.pdbx_description
1 polymer ?
#
loop_
_entity_poly.entity_id
_entity_poly.type
_entity_poly.pdbx_seq_one_letter_code
_entity_poly.pdbx_strand_id
1 'polypeptide(L)'
;MKKVAIRAAKEAGASLLKRFHNISSKDVYFKDKHEIVTTEDYRAEKIILKHIKQNYPEHSILSEEGGGKKRKSDYLWVIDPLDGTTNYSMGNPLYAVSIALFKNSEVILGVVYAPYMKELYVAEKGKGAYLNGNKLKVSNLSSVGKSMLTYCHGHRPNDRKRAIEIYGRLKQDGRDVRQLGAASLELGFVADGRTETIVIPGAHSWDVGSGVLLVREAGGKVTDFKGNEWKLSSKDMLASNGKVHKALLKVVSKY
;
A
#
# COMPACT_ATOMS: atom_id res chain seq x y z
N MET A 1 -19.44 -2.01 6.16
CA MET A 1 -18.22 -1.32 5.74
C MET A 1 -17.45 -2.17 4.72
N LYS A 2 -17.05 -3.42 5.01
CA LYS A 2 -16.31 -4.33 4.11
C LYS A 2 -16.93 -4.47 2.72
N LYS A 3 -18.24 -4.77 2.62
CA LYS A 3 -18.94 -4.92 1.32
C LYS A 3 -18.86 -3.64 0.48
N VAL A 4 -18.94 -2.46 1.10
CA VAL A 4 -18.83 -1.16 0.41
C VAL A 4 -17.41 -0.93 -0.08
N ALA A 5 -16.39 -1.16 0.76
CA ALA A 5 -14.98 -1.02 0.35
C ALA A 5 -14.63 -1.96 -0.82
N ILE A 6 -15.03 -3.23 -0.77
CA ILE A 6 -14.79 -4.20 -1.84
C ILE A 6 -15.49 -3.78 -3.15
N ARG A 7 -16.75 -3.33 -3.06
CA ARG A 7 -17.47 -2.84 -4.24
C ARG A 7 -16.80 -1.64 -4.86
N ALA A 8 -16.43 -0.65 -4.02
CA ALA A 8 -15.74 0.55 -4.46
C ALA A 8 -14.40 0.23 -5.13
N ALA A 9 -13.58 -0.62 -4.51
CA ALA A 9 -12.29 -1.03 -5.07
C ALA A 9 -12.44 -1.78 -6.41
N LYS A 10 -13.41 -2.69 -6.51
CA LYS A 10 -13.68 -3.43 -7.76
C LYS A 10 -14.19 -2.53 -8.88
N GLU A 11 -15.09 -1.59 -8.59
CA GLU A 11 -15.64 -0.67 -9.59
C GLU A 11 -14.57 0.32 -10.07
N ALA A 12 -13.77 0.88 -9.15
CA ALA A 12 -12.63 1.72 -9.50
C ALA A 12 -11.59 0.94 -10.32
N GLY A 13 -11.21 -0.26 -9.87
CA GLY A 13 -10.26 -1.11 -10.59
C GLY A 13 -10.75 -1.53 -11.98
N ALA A 14 -12.06 -1.79 -12.15
CA ALA A 14 -12.64 -2.06 -13.47
C ALA A 14 -12.55 -0.83 -14.40
N SER A 15 -12.74 0.38 -13.86
CA SER A 15 -12.54 1.63 -14.60
C SER A 15 -11.09 1.78 -15.04
N LEU A 16 -10.12 1.54 -14.13
CA LEU A 16 -8.70 1.57 -14.44
C LEU A 16 -8.35 0.54 -15.52
N LEU A 17 -8.80 -0.71 -15.39
CA LEU A 17 -8.50 -1.78 -16.33
C LEU A 17 -9.02 -1.48 -17.74
N LYS A 18 -10.19 -0.84 -17.87
CA LYS A 18 -10.75 -0.44 -19.15
C LYS A 18 -9.89 0.55 -19.93
N ARG A 19 -9.11 1.37 -19.23
CA ARG A 19 -8.25 2.41 -19.81
C ARG A 19 -6.78 1.98 -19.85
N PHE A 20 -6.43 0.92 -19.17
CA PHE A 20 -5.07 0.37 -19.17
C PHE A 20 -4.61 0.07 -20.60
N HIS A 21 -3.39 0.41 -20.96
CA HIS A 21 -2.84 0.45 -22.32
C HIS A 21 -3.40 1.54 -23.26
N ASN A 22 -4.38 2.36 -22.81
CA ASN A 22 -4.95 3.44 -23.60
C ASN A 22 -4.70 4.82 -22.98
N ILE A 23 -3.64 4.92 -22.17
CA ILE A 23 -3.17 6.19 -21.58
C ILE A 23 -2.26 6.88 -22.58
N SER A 24 -2.54 8.15 -22.83
CA SER A 24 -1.72 9.02 -23.67
C SER A 24 -0.98 10.07 -22.81
N SER A 25 0.00 10.74 -23.39
CA SER A 25 0.71 11.84 -22.71
C SER A 25 -0.22 12.97 -22.26
N LYS A 26 -1.38 13.14 -22.89
CA LYS A 26 -2.40 14.14 -22.50
C LYS A 26 -3.16 13.78 -21.23
N ASP A 27 -3.09 12.52 -20.82
CA ASP A 27 -3.75 12.00 -19.61
C ASP A 27 -2.83 12.04 -18.39
N VAL A 28 -1.54 12.39 -18.56
CA VAL A 28 -0.50 12.36 -17.51
C VAL A 28 -0.11 13.79 -17.15
N TYR A 29 -0.15 14.10 -15.86
CA TYR A 29 0.23 15.40 -15.30
C TYR A 29 1.33 15.20 -14.25
N PHE A 30 2.23 16.19 -14.12
CA PHE A 30 3.28 16.17 -13.12
C PHE A 30 2.81 16.93 -11.86
N LYS A 31 2.74 16.25 -10.70
CA LYS A 31 2.57 16.91 -9.40
C LYS A 31 3.86 17.60 -8.97
N ASP A 32 5.01 16.94 -9.26
CA ASP A 32 6.36 17.50 -9.14
C ASP A 32 7.31 16.84 -10.17
N LYS A 33 8.64 17.06 -10.03
CA LYS A 33 9.66 16.46 -10.93
C LYS A 33 9.62 14.93 -10.99
N HIS A 34 9.11 14.27 -9.95
CA HIS A 34 9.22 12.82 -9.75
C HIS A 34 7.90 12.14 -9.41
N GLU A 35 6.82 12.91 -9.37
CA GLU A 35 5.48 12.42 -9.05
C GLU A 35 4.51 12.81 -10.16
N ILE A 36 3.78 11.82 -10.65
CA ILE A 36 2.77 12.01 -11.69
C ILE A 36 1.39 11.63 -11.15
N VAL A 37 0.38 12.16 -11.81
CA VAL A 37 -1.02 11.78 -11.65
C VAL A 37 -1.62 11.63 -13.04
N THR A 38 -2.61 10.75 -13.19
CA THR A 38 -3.34 10.61 -14.44
C THR A 38 -4.81 11.01 -14.28
N THR A 39 -5.50 11.22 -15.39
CA THR A 39 -6.96 11.41 -15.38
C THR A 39 -7.69 10.23 -14.73
N GLU A 40 -7.08 9.04 -14.75
CA GLU A 40 -7.67 7.83 -14.21
C GLU A 40 -7.59 7.76 -12.68
N ASP A 41 -6.58 8.37 -12.04
CA ASP A 41 -6.49 8.55 -10.58
C ASP A 41 -7.73 9.30 -10.08
N TYR A 42 -8.03 10.45 -10.66
CA TYR A 42 -9.22 11.25 -10.31
C TYR A 42 -10.54 10.53 -10.60
N ARG A 43 -10.59 9.75 -11.70
CA ARG A 43 -11.78 8.97 -12.05
C ARG A 43 -12.02 7.84 -11.04
N ALA A 44 -10.98 7.10 -10.68
CA ALA A 44 -11.02 6.06 -9.66
C ALA A 44 -11.39 6.63 -8.29
N GLU A 45 -10.78 7.76 -7.89
CA GLU A 45 -11.13 8.48 -6.67
C GLU A 45 -12.62 8.81 -6.61
N LYS A 46 -13.17 9.42 -7.69
CA LYS A 46 -14.59 9.80 -7.75
C LYS A 46 -15.53 8.61 -7.55
N ILE A 47 -15.18 7.44 -8.11
CA ILE A 47 -15.94 6.21 -7.92
C ILE A 47 -15.92 5.79 -6.45
N ILE A 48 -14.73 5.72 -5.83
CA ILE A 48 -14.56 5.29 -4.44
C ILE A 48 -15.31 6.24 -3.49
N LEU A 49 -15.10 7.55 -3.67
CA LEU A 49 -15.74 8.59 -2.86
C LEU A 49 -17.27 8.54 -2.95
N LYS A 50 -17.84 8.27 -4.14
CA LYS A 50 -19.30 8.10 -4.32
C LYS A 50 -19.81 6.99 -3.41
N HIS A 51 -19.20 5.80 -3.43
CA HIS A 51 -19.61 4.68 -2.59
C HIS A 51 -19.52 5.00 -1.10
N ILE A 52 -18.42 5.61 -0.66
CA ILE A 52 -18.21 5.92 0.75
C ILE A 52 -19.18 7.00 1.21
N LYS A 53 -19.30 8.13 0.48
CA LYS A 53 -20.18 9.25 0.87
C LYS A 53 -21.65 8.87 0.87
N GLN A 54 -22.09 7.98 -0.02
CA GLN A 54 -23.48 7.50 -0.06
C GLN A 54 -23.84 6.59 1.13
N ASN A 55 -22.88 5.78 1.61
CA ASN A 55 -23.14 4.82 2.69
C ASN A 55 -22.71 5.31 4.07
N TYR A 56 -21.74 6.23 4.14
CA TYR A 56 -21.13 6.73 5.38
C TYR A 56 -20.85 8.23 5.28
N PRO A 57 -21.89 9.08 5.13
CA PRO A 57 -21.73 10.52 4.89
C PRO A 57 -21.03 11.25 6.05
N GLU A 58 -21.07 10.70 7.27
CA GLU A 58 -20.46 11.29 8.47
C GLU A 58 -19.03 10.85 8.73
N HIS A 59 -18.49 9.87 7.98
CA HIS A 59 -17.11 9.45 8.15
C HIS A 59 -16.14 10.47 7.56
N SER A 60 -14.95 10.58 8.19
CA SER A 60 -13.83 11.31 7.61
C SER A 60 -13.22 10.53 6.45
N ILE A 61 -12.64 11.26 5.50
CA ILE A 61 -11.96 10.69 4.34
C ILE A 61 -10.63 11.43 4.16
N LEU A 62 -9.56 10.69 3.97
CA LEU A 62 -8.25 11.12 3.51
C LEU A 62 -7.96 10.38 2.22
N SER A 63 -7.78 11.10 1.13
CA SER A 63 -7.46 10.55 -0.18
C SER A 63 -6.23 11.23 -0.75
N GLU A 64 -5.42 10.50 -1.49
CA GLU A 64 -4.20 11.02 -2.11
C GLU A 64 -4.48 12.22 -3.00
N GLU A 65 -5.49 12.14 -3.87
CA GLU A 65 -5.79 13.18 -4.87
C GLU A 65 -6.61 14.36 -4.32
N GLY A 66 -6.76 14.44 -2.99
CA GLY A 66 -7.33 15.60 -2.29
C GLY A 66 -8.86 15.62 -2.20
N GLY A 67 -9.56 14.62 -2.74
CA GLY A 67 -11.02 14.53 -2.66
C GLY A 67 -11.57 14.21 -1.26
N GLY A 68 -10.70 14.14 -0.25
CA GLY A 68 -11.02 13.81 1.12
C GLY A 68 -11.80 14.92 1.85
N LYS A 69 -12.41 14.56 2.97
CA LYS A 69 -13.11 15.48 3.86
C LYS A 69 -12.92 15.11 5.32
N LYS A 70 -12.39 16.03 6.11
CA LYS A 70 -12.33 15.88 7.57
C LYS A 70 -13.71 16.13 8.19
N ARG A 71 -14.15 15.23 9.06
CA ARG A 71 -15.38 15.31 9.84
C ARG A 71 -15.07 15.07 11.31
N LYS A 72 -16.02 15.38 12.20
CA LYS A 72 -15.96 14.94 13.60
C LYS A 72 -16.48 13.50 13.66
N SER A 73 -15.59 12.53 13.43
CA SER A 73 -15.91 11.11 13.35
C SER A 73 -14.77 10.26 13.87
N ASP A 74 -15.10 9.19 14.58
CA ASP A 74 -14.13 8.15 14.98
C ASP A 74 -13.61 7.33 13.79
N TYR A 75 -14.31 7.39 12.65
CA TYR A 75 -14.00 6.63 11.45
C TYR A 75 -13.30 7.50 10.40
N LEU A 76 -12.21 6.99 9.87
CA LEU A 76 -11.44 7.63 8.80
C LEU A 76 -11.18 6.60 7.68
N TRP A 77 -11.71 6.87 6.50
CA TRP A 77 -11.31 6.19 5.28
C TRP A 77 -10.02 6.80 4.76
N VAL A 78 -9.05 5.94 4.43
CA VAL A 78 -7.77 6.35 3.85
C VAL A 78 -7.64 5.63 2.51
N ILE A 79 -7.44 6.40 1.43
CA ILE A 79 -7.63 5.94 0.06
C ILE A 79 -6.45 6.34 -0.80
N ASP A 80 -5.92 5.38 -1.53
CA ASP A 80 -5.12 5.58 -2.73
C ASP A 80 -5.91 5.01 -3.91
N PRO A 81 -6.38 5.86 -4.83
CA PRO A 81 -7.21 5.41 -5.95
C PRO A 81 -6.44 4.64 -7.00
N LEU A 82 -5.12 4.88 -7.12
CA LEU A 82 -4.23 4.23 -8.08
C LEU A 82 -2.80 4.17 -7.54
N ASP A 83 -2.54 3.26 -6.60
CA ASP A 83 -1.18 2.93 -6.18
C ASP A 83 -0.39 2.34 -7.37
N GLY A 84 0.76 2.94 -7.66
CA GLY A 84 1.56 2.59 -8.83
C GLY A 84 1.18 3.36 -10.11
N THR A 85 0.84 4.65 -10.01
CA THR A 85 0.50 5.53 -11.14
C THR A 85 1.56 5.51 -12.25
N THR A 86 2.86 5.50 -11.88
CA THR A 86 3.95 5.39 -12.87
C THR A 86 3.87 4.07 -13.63
N ASN A 87 3.70 2.94 -12.94
CA ASN A 87 3.52 1.63 -13.57
C ASN A 87 2.33 1.65 -14.53
N TYR A 88 1.20 2.15 -14.05
CA TYR A 88 -0.03 2.23 -14.85
C TYR A 88 0.16 3.06 -16.12
N SER A 89 0.77 4.24 -16.01
CA SER A 89 0.99 5.13 -17.15
C SER A 89 1.90 4.54 -18.23
N MET A 90 2.80 3.64 -17.83
CA MET A 90 3.75 2.96 -18.72
C MET A 90 3.27 1.57 -19.20
N GLY A 91 2.03 1.16 -18.85
CA GLY A 91 1.50 -0.15 -19.23
C GLY A 91 2.08 -1.32 -18.42
N ASN A 92 2.71 -1.04 -17.27
CA ASN A 92 3.16 -2.09 -16.35
C ASN A 92 1.99 -2.52 -15.45
N PRO A 93 1.65 -3.82 -15.35
CA PRO A 93 0.46 -4.30 -14.66
C PRO A 93 0.52 -4.26 -13.12
N LEU A 94 1.62 -3.78 -12.53
CA LEU A 94 1.80 -3.68 -11.08
C LEU A 94 1.19 -2.37 -10.55
N TYR A 95 -0.12 -2.36 -10.41
CA TYR A 95 -0.89 -1.25 -9.83
C TYR A 95 -2.12 -1.78 -9.08
N ALA A 96 -2.61 -1.00 -8.13
CA ALA A 96 -3.74 -1.40 -7.30
C ALA A 96 -4.60 -0.22 -6.85
N VAL A 97 -5.84 -0.51 -6.44
CA VAL A 97 -6.69 0.38 -5.64
C VAL A 97 -6.52 0.00 -4.17
N SER A 98 -6.20 0.96 -3.31
CA SER A 98 -6.01 0.77 -1.87
C SER A 98 -7.05 1.54 -1.06
N ILE A 99 -7.77 0.84 -0.19
CA ILE A 99 -8.79 1.42 0.70
C ILE A 99 -8.60 0.87 2.11
N ALA A 100 -8.31 1.74 3.07
CA ALA A 100 -8.25 1.41 4.49
C ALA A 100 -9.36 2.11 5.26
N LEU A 101 -9.85 1.48 6.31
CA LEU A 101 -10.72 2.11 7.29
C LEU A 101 -10.07 2.05 8.66
N PHE A 102 -9.94 3.21 9.26
CA PHE A 102 -9.47 3.39 10.64
C PHE A 102 -10.65 3.71 11.57
N LYS A 103 -10.57 3.24 12.80
CA LYS A 103 -11.41 3.66 13.92
C LYS A 103 -10.50 4.09 15.07
N ASN A 104 -10.66 5.32 15.57
CA ASN A 104 -9.80 5.89 16.63
C ASN A 104 -8.31 5.72 16.33
N SER A 105 -7.91 6.03 15.09
CA SER A 105 -6.53 5.90 14.57
C SER A 105 -5.98 4.47 14.43
N GLU A 106 -6.79 3.44 14.69
CA GLU A 106 -6.43 2.05 14.50
C GLU A 106 -7.05 1.50 13.20
N VAL A 107 -6.26 0.84 12.35
CA VAL A 107 -6.77 0.23 11.12
C VAL A 107 -7.60 -1.01 11.43
N ILE A 108 -8.85 -1.02 10.95
CA ILE A 108 -9.83 -2.10 11.21
C ILE A 108 -10.27 -2.84 9.95
N LEU A 109 -10.03 -2.27 8.78
CA LEU A 109 -10.31 -2.88 7.47
C LEU A 109 -9.25 -2.42 6.48
N GLY A 110 -8.73 -3.35 5.69
CA GLY A 110 -7.86 -3.10 4.56
C GLY A 110 -8.37 -3.84 3.32
N VAL A 111 -8.43 -3.14 2.19
CA VAL A 111 -8.78 -3.72 0.88
C VAL A 111 -7.76 -3.20 -0.13
N VAL A 112 -7.10 -4.13 -0.83
CA VAL A 112 -6.24 -3.84 -1.98
C VAL A 112 -6.75 -4.65 -3.16
N TYR A 113 -6.99 -4.01 -4.29
CA TYR A 113 -7.42 -4.69 -5.50
C TYR A 113 -6.50 -4.37 -6.68
N ALA A 114 -5.77 -5.38 -7.14
CA ALA A 114 -4.94 -5.33 -8.35
C ALA A 114 -5.75 -5.87 -9.54
N PRO A 115 -6.37 -4.99 -10.35
CA PRO A 115 -7.39 -5.41 -11.32
C PRO A 115 -6.82 -6.23 -12.48
N TYR A 116 -5.62 -5.92 -12.94
CA TYR A 116 -4.95 -6.68 -14.02
C TYR A 116 -4.65 -8.12 -13.58
N MET A 117 -4.16 -8.28 -12.35
CA MET A 117 -3.85 -9.59 -11.77
C MET A 117 -5.11 -10.33 -11.30
N LYS A 118 -6.26 -9.66 -11.23
CA LYS A 118 -7.52 -10.17 -10.65
C LYS A 118 -7.34 -10.58 -9.19
N GLU A 119 -6.49 -9.89 -8.44
CA GLU A 119 -6.16 -10.17 -7.05
C GLU A 119 -6.85 -9.17 -6.12
N LEU A 120 -7.72 -9.69 -5.25
CA LEU A 120 -8.41 -8.93 -4.22
C LEU A 120 -7.92 -9.37 -2.85
N TYR A 121 -7.12 -8.53 -2.20
CA TYR A 121 -6.67 -8.69 -0.83
C TYR A 121 -7.64 -8.00 0.12
N VAL A 122 -8.04 -8.69 1.20
CA VAL A 122 -8.97 -8.16 2.20
C VAL A 122 -8.54 -8.60 3.58
N ALA A 123 -8.40 -7.67 4.52
CA ALA A 123 -8.22 -7.96 5.94
C ALA A 123 -9.24 -7.21 6.79
N GLU A 124 -9.76 -7.86 7.81
CA GLU A 124 -10.52 -7.26 8.91
C GLU A 124 -9.81 -7.58 10.22
N LYS A 125 -9.66 -6.59 11.09
CA LYS A 125 -9.00 -6.74 12.39
C LYS A 125 -9.58 -7.93 13.17
N GLY A 126 -8.69 -8.87 13.57
CA GLY A 126 -9.04 -10.10 14.31
C GLY A 126 -9.73 -11.17 13.50
N LYS A 127 -9.85 -11.02 12.16
CA LYS A 127 -10.51 -12.01 11.30
C LYS A 127 -9.59 -12.63 10.23
N GLY A 128 -8.32 -12.21 10.21
CA GLY A 128 -7.34 -12.67 9.23
C GLY A 128 -7.36 -11.87 7.93
N ALA A 129 -6.36 -12.17 7.08
CA ALA A 129 -6.21 -11.64 5.74
C ALA A 129 -6.51 -12.71 4.69
N TYR A 130 -7.05 -12.29 3.55
CA TYR A 130 -7.50 -13.18 2.48
C TYR A 130 -7.15 -12.62 1.10
N LEU A 131 -6.73 -13.49 0.18
CA LEU A 131 -6.59 -13.24 -1.25
C LEU A 131 -7.67 -14.02 -2.00
N ASN A 132 -8.57 -13.34 -2.68
CA ASN A 132 -9.69 -13.96 -3.42
C ASN A 132 -10.46 -14.99 -2.58
N GLY A 133 -10.62 -14.74 -1.27
CA GLY A 133 -11.30 -15.63 -0.33
C GLY A 133 -10.41 -16.70 0.33
N ASN A 134 -9.19 -16.93 -0.15
CA ASN A 134 -8.25 -17.86 0.44
C ASN A 134 -7.45 -17.17 1.56
N LYS A 135 -7.33 -17.83 2.72
CA LYS A 135 -6.64 -17.27 3.88
C LYS A 135 -5.15 -17.12 3.61
N LEU A 136 -4.62 -15.93 3.89
CA LEU A 136 -3.21 -15.61 3.73
C LEU A 136 -2.38 -16.00 4.95
N LYS A 137 -1.11 -16.25 4.69
CA LYS A 137 -0.08 -16.43 5.72
C LYS A 137 1.27 -15.98 5.16
N VAL A 138 1.99 -15.16 5.92
CA VAL A 138 3.35 -14.75 5.59
C VAL A 138 4.30 -15.94 5.45
N SER A 139 5.40 -15.78 4.72
CA SER A 139 6.40 -16.81 4.55
C SER A 139 7.07 -17.21 5.89
N ASN A 140 7.58 -18.43 5.97
CA ASN A 140 8.30 -18.93 7.15
C ASN A 140 9.83 -18.74 7.03
N LEU A 141 10.32 -18.10 5.96
CA LEU A 141 11.74 -17.92 5.72
C LEU A 141 12.37 -17.02 6.79
N SER A 142 13.45 -17.48 7.41
CA SER A 142 14.11 -16.79 8.53
C SER A 142 15.49 -16.19 8.20
N SER A 143 15.99 -16.43 6.98
CA SER A 143 17.30 -15.95 6.52
C SER A 143 17.15 -14.77 5.57
N VAL A 144 17.71 -13.62 5.90
CA VAL A 144 17.76 -12.44 5.01
C VAL A 144 18.47 -12.80 3.70
N GLY A 145 19.60 -13.51 3.75
CA GLY A 145 20.36 -13.92 2.56
C GLY A 145 19.63 -14.88 1.61
N LYS A 146 18.48 -15.43 2.03
CA LYS A 146 17.61 -16.25 1.17
C LYS A 146 16.33 -15.52 0.79
N SER A 147 16.11 -14.30 1.32
CA SER A 147 14.87 -13.54 1.17
C SER A 147 14.81 -12.75 -0.13
N MET A 148 13.60 -12.66 -0.69
CA MET A 148 13.22 -11.64 -1.66
C MET A 148 12.77 -10.41 -0.88
N LEU A 149 13.50 -9.32 -0.99
CA LEU A 149 13.22 -8.06 -0.33
C LEU A 149 12.65 -7.07 -1.32
N THR A 150 11.70 -6.24 -0.87
CA THR A 150 11.21 -5.13 -1.68
C THR A 150 11.37 -3.80 -0.95
N TYR A 151 11.37 -2.71 -1.70
CA TYR A 151 11.42 -1.35 -1.15
C TYR A 151 10.64 -0.39 -2.04
N CYS A 152 10.09 0.62 -1.43
CA CYS A 152 9.57 1.83 -2.05
C CYS A 152 10.12 3.05 -1.31
N HIS A 153 9.68 4.24 -1.67
CA HIS A 153 10.05 5.48 -0.99
C HIS A 153 9.00 6.56 -1.18
N GLY A 154 8.95 7.52 -0.26
CA GLY A 154 8.20 8.76 -0.45
C GLY A 154 8.86 9.67 -1.48
N HIS A 155 8.15 10.72 -1.87
CA HIS A 155 8.55 11.59 -2.99
C HIS A 155 9.57 12.67 -2.61
N ARG A 156 9.79 12.93 -1.29
CA ARG A 156 10.75 13.95 -0.84
C ARG A 156 12.19 13.58 -1.22
N PRO A 157 13.05 14.55 -1.52
CA PRO A 157 14.46 14.28 -1.85
C PRO A 157 15.19 13.44 -0.79
N ASN A 158 14.92 13.71 0.50
CA ASN A 158 15.53 12.97 1.61
C ASN A 158 15.04 11.52 1.69
N ASP A 159 13.78 11.24 1.37
CA ASP A 159 13.23 9.89 1.37
C ASP A 159 13.89 9.03 0.30
N ARG A 160 14.11 9.60 -0.89
CA ARG A 160 14.84 8.94 -1.98
C ARG A 160 16.30 8.70 -1.64
N LYS A 161 16.99 9.68 -1.02
CA LYS A 161 18.37 9.51 -0.56
C LYS A 161 18.48 8.34 0.41
N ARG A 162 17.62 8.31 1.44
CA ARG A 162 17.56 7.20 2.41
C ARG A 162 17.25 5.86 1.73
N ALA A 163 16.33 5.83 0.75
CA ALA A 163 16.00 4.62 0.01
C ALA A 163 17.20 4.06 -0.76
N ILE A 164 18.01 4.92 -1.40
CA ILE A 164 19.23 4.50 -2.12
C ILE A 164 20.24 3.88 -1.16
N GLU A 165 20.47 4.49 0.00
CA GLU A 165 21.39 3.98 1.01
C GLU A 165 20.91 2.65 1.60
N ILE A 166 19.62 2.55 1.93
CA ILE A 166 18.98 1.31 2.40
C ILE A 166 19.06 0.22 1.32
N TYR A 167 18.74 0.55 0.05
CA TYR A 167 18.83 -0.41 -1.06
C TYR A 167 20.23 -0.99 -1.17
N GLY A 168 21.27 -0.14 -1.15
CA GLY A 168 22.67 -0.60 -1.23
C GLY A 168 23.00 -1.62 -0.15
N ARG A 169 22.51 -1.40 1.08
CA ARG A 169 22.70 -2.33 2.18
C ARG A 169 21.89 -3.62 2.03
N LEU A 170 20.62 -3.49 1.70
CA LEU A 170 19.75 -4.66 1.50
C LEU A 170 20.24 -5.55 0.36
N LYS A 171 20.81 -4.96 -0.70
CA LYS A 171 21.36 -5.71 -1.84
C LYS A 171 22.60 -6.53 -1.48
N GLN A 172 23.37 -6.10 -0.49
CA GLN A 172 24.50 -6.87 0.03
C GLN A 172 24.07 -8.06 0.91
N ASP A 173 22.98 -7.87 1.68
CA ASP A 173 22.56 -8.84 2.72
C ASP A 173 21.48 -9.82 2.21
N GLY A 174 20.64 -9.42 1.26
CA GLY A 174 19.52 -10.19 0.74
C GLY A 174 19.86 -11.04 -0.50
N ARG A 175 19.05 -12.08 -0.76
CA ARG A 175 19.14 -12.85 -2.00
C ARG A 175 18.90 -11.96 -3.22
N ASP A 176 17.84 -11.18 -3.17
CA ASP A 176 17.51 -10.20 -4.19
C ASP A 176 16.66 -9.07 -3.63
N VAL A 177 16.73 -7.92 -4.29
CA VAL A 177 15.97 -6.72 -3.92
C VAL A 177 15.26 -6.16 -5.14
N ARG A 178 13.98 -5.82 -5.00
CA ARG A 178 13.15 -5.26 -6.07
C ARG A 178 12.48 -3.99 -5.60
N GLN A 179 12.31 -3.05 -6.51
CA GLN A 179 11.34 -1.97 -6.40
C GLN A 179 10.24 -2.26 -7.42
N LEU A 180 9.04 -2.60 -6.94
CA LEU A 180 7.92 -2.92 -7.82
C LEU A 180 7.05 -1.70 -8.12
N GLY A 181 7.08 -0.69 -7.24
CA GLY A 181 6.50 0.63 -7.46
C GLY A 181 4.98 0.70 -7.21
N ALA A 182 4.45 -0.21 -6.40
CA ALA A 182 3.07 -0.19 -5.91
C ALA A 182 3.05 -0.72 -4.47
N ALA A 183 3.14 0.19 -3.50
CA ALA A 183 3.41 -0.15 -2.10
C ALA A 183 2.31 -0.99 -1.46
N SER A 184 1.05 -0.71 -1.72
CA SER A 184 -0.07 -1.48 -1.20
C SER A 184 -0.09 -2.91 -1.74
N LEU A 185 0.25 -3.09 -3.02
CA LEU A 185 0.37 -4.41 -3.66
C LEU A 185 1.56 -5.18 -3.11
N GLU A 186 2.72 -4.51 -2.93
CA GLU A 186 3.92 -5.13 -2.35
C GLU A 186 3.67 -5.60 -0.91
N LEU A 187 2.86 -4.86 -0.12
CA LEU A 187 2.38 -5.31 1.19
C LEU A 187 1.46 -6.54 1.10
N GLY A 188 0.64 -6.61 0.06
CA GLY A 188 -0.12 -7.81 -0.28
C GLY A 188 0.79 -9.02 -0.54
N PHE A 189 1.91 -8.82 -1.24
CA PHE A 189 2.89 -9.88 -1.51
C PHE A 189 3.61 -10.34 -0.23
N VAL A 190 3.89 -9.44 0.71
CA VAL A 190 4.40 -9.83 2.03
C VAL A 190 3.37 -10.67 2.79
N ALA A 191 2.10 -10.26 2.79
CA ALA A 191 1.01 -10.99 3.45
C ALA A 191 0.76 -12.37 2.84
N ASP A 192 1.00 -12.53 1.53
CA ASP A 192 0.85 -13.80 0.78
C ASP A 192 2.14 -14.66 0.79
N GLY A 193 3.22 -14.15 1.40
CA GLY A 193 4.49 -14.87 1.48
C GLY A 193 5.29 -14.95 0.17
N ARG A 194 4.98 -14.12 -0.83
CA ARG A 194 5.72 -14.00 -2.10
C ARG A 194 7.03 -13.23 -1.91
N THR A 195 7.05 -12.29 -0.95
CA THR A 195 8.24 -11.55 -0.52
C THR A 195 8.32 -11.56 1.00
N GLU A 196 9.52 -11.41 1.56
CA GLU A 196 9.71 -11.43 3.01
C GLU A 196 9.56 -10.06 3.66
N THR A 197 9.74 -8.98 2.90
CA THR A 197 9.66 -7.62 3.44
C THR A 197 9.36 -6.57 2.38
N ILE A 198 8.85 -5.44 2.85
CA ILE A 198 8.94 -4.15 2.16
C ILE A 198 9.46 -3.09 3.13
N VAL A 199 10.35 -2.22 2.65
CA VAL A 199 10.93 -1.08 3.38
C VAL A 199 10.54 0.21 2.69
N ILE A 200 9.97 1.17 3.43
CA ILE A 200 9.52 2.45 2.84
C ILE A 200 9.95 3.62 3.74
N PRO A 201 11.04 4.32 3.45
CA PRO A 201 11.31 5.63 4.01
C PRO A 201 10.35 6.66 3.40
N GLY A 202 9.67 7.45 4.23
CA GLY A 202 8.74 8.47 3.79
C GLY A 202 7.36 7.94 3.34
N ALA A 203 6.88 6.85 3.93
CA ALA A 203 5.58 6.25 3.60
C ALA A 203 4.41 7.20 3.88
N HIS A 204 3.51 7.39 2.92
CA HIS A 204 2.22 8.03 3.17
C HIS A 204 1.19 7.01 3.66
N SER A 205 0.24 7.48 4.47
CA SER A 205 -0.76 6.57 5.06
C SER A 205 -1.69 5.93 4.02
N TRP A 206 -1.93 6.59 2.89
CA TRP A 206 -2.76 6.06 1.81
C TRP A 206 -2.07 4.93 1.04
N ASP A 207 -0.73 5.00 0.86
CA ASP A 207 0.05 3.95 0.20
C ASP A 207 0.04 2.64 1.00
N VAL A 208 0.01 2.74 2.35
CA VAL A 208 0.34 1.59 3.21
C VAL A 208 -0.77 1.15 4.17
N GLY A 209 -1.74 2.03 4.47
CA GLY A 209 -2.71 1.78 5.54
C GLY A 209 -3.50 0.48 5.40
N SER A 210 -3.92 0.11 4.20
CA SER A 210 -4.60 -1.15 3.92
C SER A 210 -3.67 -2.35 4.09
N GLY A 211 -2.45 -2.25 3.55
CA GLY A 211 -1.44 -3.29 3.57
C GLY A 211 -0.90 -3.59 4.97
N VAL A 212 -0.82 -2.57 5.84
CA VAL A 212 -0.44 -2.76 7.25
C VAL A 212 -1.33 -3.80 7.92
N LEU A 213 -2.64 -3.72 7.71
CA LEU A 213 -3.56 -4.70 8.27
C LEU A 213 -3.42 -6.07 7.60
N LEU A 214 -3.25 -6.11 6.27
CA LEU A 214 -3.01 -7.37 5.55
C LEU A 214 -1.83 -8.13 6.15
N VAL A 215 -0.69 -7.47 6.33
CA VAL A 215 0.51 -8.11 6.86
C VAL A 215 0.32 -8.57 8.31
N ARG A 216 -0.28 -7.74 9.18
CA ARG A 216 -0.56 -8.10 10.58
C ARG A 216 -1.48 -9.30 10.69
N GLU A 217 -2.58 -9.30 9.97
CA GLU A 217 -3.59 -10.37 9.99
C GLU A 217 -3.11 -11.66 9.32
N ALA A 218 -2.09 -11.59 8.46
CA ALA A 218 -1.40 -12.75 7.90
C ALA A 218 -0.29 -13.30 8.83
N GLY A 219 -0.06 -12.70 10.01
CA GLY A 219 0.94 -13.12 11.00
C GLY A 219 2.32 -12.47 10.83
N GLY A 220 2.44 -11.43 10.01
CA GLY A 220 3.65 -10.63 9.85
C GLY A 220 3.78 -9.52 10.89
N LYS A 221 4.82 -8.70 10.74
CA LYS A 221 5.14 -7.59 11.64
C LYS A 221 5.33 -6.29 10.84
N VAL A 222 4.76 -5.19 11.37
CA VAL A 222 4.87 -3.85 10.77
C VAL A 222 5.25 -2.83 11.84
N THR A 223 6.38 -2.13 11.64
CA THR A 223 6.90 -1.10 12.54
C THR A 223 7.33 0.15 11.79
N ASP A 224 7.59 1.23 12.52
CA ASP A 224 8.45 2.30 12.03
C ASP A 224 9.93 1.87 12.04
N PHE A 225 10.85 2.74 11.60
CA PHE A 225 12.28 2.45 11.58
C PHE A 225 12.93 2.45 12.97
N LYS A 226 12.21 2.91 14.01
CA LYS A 226 12.64 2.84 15.42
C LYS A 226 12.18 1.54 16.10
N GLY A 227 11.39 0.71 15.40
CA GLY A 227 10.84 -0.52 15.91
C GLY A 227 9.53 -0.38 16.70
N ASN A 228 8.98 0.85 16.76
CA ASN A 228 7.66 1.06 17.33
C ASN A 228 6.59 0.51 16.38
N GLU A 229 5.45 0.13 16.94
CA GLU A 229 4.30 -0.26 16.12
C GLU A 229 3.92 0.86 15.15
N TRP A 230 3.73 0.52 13.89
CA TRP A 230 3.35 1.49 12.87
C TRP A 230 1.94 2.06 13.17
N LYS A 231 1.80 3.38 13.09
CA LYS A 231 0.58 4.15 13.31
C LYS A 231 0.31 5.06 12.12
N LEU A 232 -0.90 5.59 12.02
CA LEU A 232 -1.31 6.53 10.96
C LEU A 232 -0.37 7.75 10.84
N SER A 233 0.28 8.16 11.93
CA SER A 233 1.24 9.27 11.96
C SER A 233 2.69 8.87 11.66
N SER A 234 2.98 7.58 11.50
CA SER A 234 4.33 7.10 11.18
C SER A 234 4.73 7.54 9.77
N LYS A 235 5.98 7.97 9.63
CA LYS A 235 6.52 8.45 8.36
C LYS A 235 7.33 7.41 7.60
N ASP A 236 7.77 6.38 8.31
CA ASP A 236 8.58 5.30 7.75
C ASP A 236 7.91 3.97 8.05
N MET A 237 8.15 2.97 7.22
CA MET A 237 7.58 1.65 7.42
C MET A 237 8.58 0.54 7.09
N LEU A 238 8.67 -0.43 8.00
CA LEU A 238 9.24 -1.75 7.78
C LEU A 238 8.13 -2.78 8.00
N ALA A 239 7.70 -3.45 6.95
CA ALA A 239 6.81 -4.60 7.04
C ALA A 239 7.55 -5.88 6.66
N SER A 240 7.28 -7.00 7.33
CA SER A 240 7.93 -8.27 7.04
C SER A 240 7.13 -9.48 7.52
N ASN A 241 7.60 -10.67 7.16
CA ASN A 241 7.08 -11.94 7.66
C ASN A 241 7.33 -12.18 9.18
N GLY A 242 7.90 -11.21 9.89
CA GLY A 242 8.25 -11.30 11.32
C GLY A 242 9.57 -12.04 11.61
N LYS A 243 9.95 -13.02 10.79
CA LYS A 243 11.16 -13.82 11.01
C LYS A 243 12.46 -13.04 10.70
N VAL A 244 12.45 -12.28 9.63
CA VAL A 244 13.58 -11.44 9.20
C VAL A 244 13.53 -10.03 9.80
N HIS A 245 12.44 -9.65 10.48
CA HIS A 245 12.15 -8.29 10.92
C HIS A 245 13.27 -7.68 11.78
N LYS A 246 13.75 -8.41 12.81
CA LYS A 246 14.78 -7.92 13.73
C LYS A 246 16.11 -7.62 13.01
N ALA A 247 16.49 -8.46 12.06
CA ALA A 247 17.71 -8.26 11.27
C ALA A 247 17.59 -7.02 10.37
N LEU A 248 16.45 -6.86 9.68
CA LEU A 248 16.20 -5.71 8.82
C LEU A 248 16.03 -4.41 9.60
N LEU A 249 15.42 -4.45 10.79
CA LEU A 249 15.28 -3.28 11.65
C LEU A 249 16.66 -2.71 12.04
N LYS A 250 17.67 -3.57 12.30
CA LYS A 250 19.05 -3.11 12.57
C LYS A 250 19.68 -2.37 11.37
N VAL A 251 19.22 -2.66 10.17
CA VAL A 251 19.67 -1.95 8.96
C VAL A 251 18.97 -0.60 8.87
N VAL A 252 17.62 -0.59 8.88
CA VAL A 252 16.85 0.63 8.59
C VAL A 252 16.86 1.65 9.73
N SER A 253 17.09 1.23 10.97
CA SER A 253 17.13 2.13 12.14
C SER A 253 18.31 3.12 12.15
N LYS A 254 19.23 3.01 11.20
CA LYS A 254 20.38 3.92 11.01
C LYS A 254 20.01 5.12 10.12
N TYR A 255 18.86 5.08 9.49
CA TYR A 255 18.36 6.05 8.52
C TYR A 255 17.07 6.73 9.02
#